data_a86d1f2e67bea6d525f3249266fcf12d
#
_entry.id   a86d1f2e67bea6d525f3249266fcf12d
#
_cell.length_a   1.000
_cell.length_b   1.000
_cell.length_c   1.000
_cell.angle_alpha   90.00
_cell.angle_beta   90.00
_cell.angle_gamma   90.00
#
_symmetry.space_group_name_H-M   'P 1'
#
loop_
_entity.id
_entity.type
_entity.pdbx_description
1 polymer ?
#
loop_
_entity_poly.entity_id
_entity_poly.type
_entity_poly.pdbx_seq_one_letter_code
_entity_poly.pdbx_strand_id
1 'polypeptide(L)'
;MFEHTTVLLKEAVEGLNIKSDGIYVDCTLGGAGHSALILSKLGPQGKLFAFDQDETAIVHAKEKLAQYGDQLEIIKSNFLYLKEELENRGIAKVDGVLYDLGVSSPQLDTPERGFSYHHDAPLDMRMDNEADVSAYDVINHWAWEDLVRIFFRYGEEKFSKQIARKIEAARALKPIETTAELVELIKDAIPAPARRKGGHPAKRVFQAVRIAVNDELAVFEKSINQAIDLLNPAGRISVITFHSLEDRICKAAFKKASETPNLPPGLPIIPDEYKPILKLISRKPILPSEEELEQNNRARSAKLRIAEKL
;
A
#
# COMPACT_ATOMS: atom_id res chain seq x y z
N MET A 1 11.17 -22.04 -7.35
CA MET A 1 9.81 -21.96 -6.74
C MET A 1 9.90 -20.87 -5.68
N PHE A 2 9.32 -19.69 -5.94
CA PHE A 2 9.39 -18.58 -4.99
C PHE A 2 8.37 -18.86 -3.87
N GLU A 3 8.84 -19.24 -2.69
CA GLU A 3 8.02 -19.21 -1.47
C GLU A 3 7.88 -17.76 -1.01
N HIS A 4 6.83 -17.13 -1.49
CA HIS A 4 6.44 -15.81 -1.01
C HIS A 4 5.73 -15.97 0.33
N THR A 5 6.39 -15.61 1.41
CA THR A 5 5.75 -15.54 2.73
C THR A 5 4.98 -14.23 2.84
N THR A 6 3.65 -14.33 2.81
CA THR A 6 2.75 -13.17 2.96
C THR A 6 2.87 -12.60 4.37
N VAL A 7 3.07 -11.29 4.48
CA VAL A 7 3.29 -10.60 5.75
C VAL A 7 2.02 -10.54 6.58
N LEU A 8 2.10 -10.86 7.89
CA LEU A 8 0.96 -10.81 8.83
C LEU A 8 -0.28 -11.55 8.31
N LEU A 9 -0.07 -12.65 7.57
CA LEU A 9 -1.11 -13.38 6.85
C LEU A 9 -2.28 -13.77 7.75
N LYS A 10 -2.00 -14.41 8.87
CA LYS A 10 -3.04 -14.90 9.80
C LYS A 10 -3.71 -13.76 10.53
N GLU A 11 -2.93 -12.85 11.08
CA GLU A 11 -3.39 -11.73 11.88
C GLU A 11 -4.32 -10.79 11.08
N ALA A 12 -3.98 -10.52 9.81
CA ALA A 12 -4.79 -9.66 8.95
C ALA A 12 -6.13 -10.30 8.59
N VAL A 13 -6.13 -11.59 8.26
CA VAL A 13 -7.35 -12.31 7.86
C VAL A 13 -8.23 -12.64 9.09
N GLU A 14 -7.65 -13.02 10.22
CA GLU A 14 -8.38 -13.18 11.49
C GLU A 14 -8.98 -11.85 11.96
N GLY A 15 -8.26 -10.75 11.71
CA GLY A 15 -8.75 -9.39 11.97
C GLY A 15 -10.05 -9.07 11.26
N LEU A 16 -10.31 -9.62 10.09
CA LEU A 16 -11.56 -9.43 9.35
C LEU A 16 -12.77 -10.11 9.99
N ASN A 17 -12.57 -11.08 10.90
CA ASN A 17 -13.65 -11.85 11.55
C ASN A 17 -14.63 -12.45 10.52
N ILE A 18 -14.10 -13.25 9.61
CA ILE A 18 -14.81 -13.71 8.41
C ILE A 18 -16.09 -14.46 8.74
N LYS A 19 -17.20 -14.01 8.15
CA LYS A 19 -18.49 -14.72 8.11
C LYS A 19 -18.51 -15.62 6.88
N SER A 20 -19.07 -16.82 7.03
CA SER A 20 -19.10 -17.84 5.96
C SER A 20 -19.77 -17.37 4.66
N ASP A 21 -20.80 -16.56 4.76
CA ASP A 21 -21.62 -16.04 3.65
C ASP A 21 -21.35 -14.56 3.35
N GLY A 22 -20.28 -13.99 3.93
CA GLY A 22 -19.93 -12.58 3.81
C GLY A 22 -19.32 -12.23 2.47
N ILE A 23 -19.32 -10.92 2.18
CA ILE A 23 -18.67 -10.30 1.03
C ILE A 23 -17.41 -9.57 1.49
N TYR A 24 -16.28 -9.92 0.92
CA TYR A 24 -14.98 -9.37 1.27
C TYR A 24 -14.28 -8.74 0.08
N VAL A 25 -13.40 -7.79 0.37
CA VAL A 25 -12.55 -7.15 -0.63
C VAL A 25 -11.09 -7.25 -0.20
N ASP A 26 -10.24 -7.70 -1.12
CA ASP A 26 -8.79 -7.56 -1.03
C ASP A 26 -8.36 -6.47 -2.02
N CYS A 27 -7.96 -5.31 -1.50
CA CYS A 27 -7.56 -4.18 -2.34
C CYS A 27 -6.17 -4.34 -2.98
N THR A 28 -5.44 -5.38 -2.59
CA THR A 28 -4.01 -5.58 -2.89
C THR A 28 -3.73 -7.07 -3.12
N LEU A 29 -4.29 -7.61 -4.20
CA LEU A 29 -4.23 -9.06 -4.53
C LEU A 29 -2.80 -9.60 -4.52
N GLY A 30 -1.87 -8.91 -5.18
CA GLY A 30 -0.45 -9.24 -5.23
C GLY A 30 -0.16 -10.71 -5.46
N GLY A 31 0.55 -11.39 -4.54
CA GLY A 31 0.83 -12.82 -4.57
C GLY A 31 -0.34 -13.72 -4.17
N ALA A 32 -1.53 -13.15 -3.95
CA ALA A 32 -2.79 -13.83 -3.61
C ALA A 32 -2.76 -14.64 -2.29
N GLY A 33 -1.85 -14.34 -1.38
CA GLY A 33 -1.76 -15.07 -0.10
C GLY A 33 -2.93 -14.78 0.83
N HIS A 34 -3.23 -13.52 1.07
CA HIS A 34 -4.38 -13.09 1.86
C HIS A 34 -5.69 -13.53 1.22
N SER A 35 -5.86 -13.31 -0.09
CA SER A 35 -7.02 -13.76 -0.85
C SER A 35 -7.28 -15.27 -0.72
N ALA A 36 -6.23 -16.10 -0.83
CA ALA A 36 -6.34 -17.55 -0.66
C ALA A 36 -6.84 -17.93 0.74
N LEU A 37 -6.31 -17.29 1.79
CA LEU A 37 -6.73 -17.56 3.16
C LEU A 37 -8.16 -17.04 3.44
N ILE A 38 -8.56 -15.91 2.90
CA ILE A 38 -9.95 -15.41 2.97
C ILE A 38 -10.89 -16.42 2.33
N LEU A 39 -10.62 -16.84 1.09
CA LEU A 39 -11.44 -17.79 0.34
C LEU A 39 -11.56 -19.14 1.05
N SER A 40 -10.49 -19.62 1.69
CA SER A 40 -10.52 -20.88 2.46
C SER A 40 -11.44 -20.85 3.69
N LYS A 41 -11.79 -19.67 4.17
CA LYS A 41 -12.70 -19.45 5.32
C LYS A 41 -14.13 -19.15 4.89
N LEU A 42 -14.36 -18.86 3.61
CA LEU A 42 -15.69 -18.61 3.06
C LEU A 42 -16.44 -19.92 2.79
N GLY A 43 -17.73 -19.90 3.04
CA GLY A 43 -18.66 -20.95 2.62
C GLY A 43 -19.15 -20.70 1.17
N PRO A 44 -20.02 -21.58 0.66
CA PRO A 44 -20.43 -21.57 -0.75
C PRO A 44 -21.09 -20.25 -1.23
N GLN A 45 -21.66 -19.48 -0.33
CA GLN A 45 -22.34 -18.20 -0.64
C GLN A 45 -21.42 -16.99 -0.43
N GLY A 46 -20.28 -17.16 0.20
CA GLY A 46 -19.31 -16.08 0.44
C GLY A 46 -18.60 -15.67 -0.85
N LYS A 47 -18.26 -14.39 -0.95
CA LYS A 47 -17.59 -13.81 -2.13
C LYS A 47 -16.38 -12.97 -1.75
N LEU A 48 -15.39 -13.01 -2.61
CA LEU A 48 -14.20 -12.15 -2.55
C LEU A 48 -14.05 -11.39 -3.86
N PHE A 49 -13.95 -10.07 -3.76
CA PHE A 49 -13.52 -9.18 -4.83
C PHE A 49 -12.06 -8.78 -4.59
N ALA A 50 -11.17 -9.08 -5.52
CA ALA A 50 -9.74 -8.83 -5.36
C ALA A 50 -9.24 -7.87 -6.43
N PHE A 51 -8.61 -6.77 -5.99
CA PHE A 51 -8.12 -5.71 -6.87
C PHE A 51 -6.62 -5.85 -7.10
N ASP A 52 -6.21 -5.66 -8.33
CA ASP A 52 -4.82 -5.36 -8.68
C ASP A 52 -4.78 -4.58 -10.00
N GLN A 53 -3.76 -3.78 -10.18
CA GLN A 53 -3.47 -3.08 -11.43
C GLN A 53 -2.33 -3.75 -12.22
N ASP A 54 -1.58 -4.67 -11.58
CA ASP A 54 -0.47 -5.39 -12.21
C ASP A 54 -0.98 -6.67 -12.88
N GLU A 55 -0.94 -6.70 -14.21
CA GLU A 55 -1.37 -7.86 -15.00
C GLU A 55 -0.63 -9.14 -14.60
N THR A 56 0.65 -9.03 -14.23
CA THR A 56 1.46 -10.18 -13.79
C THR A 56 0.90 -10.81 -12.52
N ALA A 57 0.49 -9.98 -11.54
CA ALA A 57 -0.15 -10.43 -10.32
C ALA A 57 -1.51 -11.09 -10.60
N ILE A 58 -2.31 -10.47 -11.51
CA ILE A 58 -3.62 -10.99 -11.91
C ILE A 58 -3.52 -12.36 -12.55
N VAL A 59 -2.61 -12.56 -13.50
CA VAL A 59 -2.41 -13.85 -14.18
C VAL A 59 -2.01 -14.94 -13.16
N HIS A 60 -1.03 -14.65 -12.32
CA HIS A 60 -0.60 -15.57 -11.27
C HIS A 60 -1.74 -15.94 -10.30
N ALA A 61 -2.52 -14.94 -9.86
CA ALA A 61 -3.64 -15.17 -8.94
C ALA A 61 -4.76 -15.99 -9.57
N LYS A 62 -5.09 -15.78 -10.85
CA LYS A 62 -6.09 -16.59 -11.58
C LYS A 62 -5.72 -18.06 -11.60
N GLU A 63 -4.45 -18.39 -11.82
CA GLU A 63 -3.97 -19.77 -11.80
C GLU A 63 -4.03 -20.35 -10.37
N LYS A 64 -3.50 -19.62 -9.39
CA LYS A 64 -3.40 -20.05 -8.00
C LYS A 64 -4.75 -20.26 -7.33
N LEU A 65 -5.73 -19.43 -7.68
CA LEU A 65 -7.05 -19.40 -7.03
C LEU A 65 -8.16 -20.02 -7.91
N ALA A 66 -7.82 -20.68 -9.03
CA ALA A 66 -8.78 -21.24 -9.99
C ALA A 66 -9.85 -22.16 -9.37
N GLN A 67 -9.52 -22.85 -8.29
CA GLN A 67 -10.42 -23.78 -7.59
C GLN A 67 -11.63 -23.09 -6.93
N TYR A 68 -11.57 -21.78 -6.71
CA TYR A 68 -12.65 -21.06 -6.01
C TYR A 68 -13.77 -20.57 -6.95
N GLY A 69 -13.57 -20.66 -8.27
CA GLY A 69 -14.59 -20.36 -9.28
C GLY A 69 -15.32 -19.05 -9.03
N ASP A 70 -16.66 -19.11 -8.97
CA ASP A 70 -17.53 -17.93 -8.84
C ASP A 70 -17.45 -17.22 -7.47
N GLN A 71 -16.74 -17.78 -6.50
CA GLN A 71 -16.52 -17.11 -5.21
C GLN A 71 -15.49 -15.98 -5.29
N LEU A 72 -14.65 -15.97 -6.32
CA LEU A 72 -13.63 -14.97 -6.55
C LEU A 72 -13.89 -14.19 -7.83
N GLU A 73 -13.90 -12.87 -7.72
CA GLU A 73 -13.82 -11.98 -8.87
C GLU A 73 -12.56 -11.12 -8.76
N ILE A 74 -11.66 -11.24 -9.74
CA ILE A 74 -10.45 -10.42 -9.83
C ILE A 74 -10.75 -9.22 -10.72
N ILE A 75 -10.55 -8.02 -10.17
CA ILE A 75 -10.81 -6.74 -10.80
C ILE A 75 -9.49 -6.08 -11.18
N LYS A 76 -9.21 -5.96 -12.49
CA LYS A 76 -8.06 -5.20 -12.99
C LYS A 76 -8.39 -3.71 -12.88
N SER A 77 -8.14 -3.13 -11.71
CA SER A 77 -8.39 -1.72 -11.42
C SER A 77 -7.53 -1.27 -10.25
N ASN A 78 -7.28 0.03 -10.17
CA ASN A 78 -6.72 0.64 -8.98
C ASN A 78 -7.79 0.73 -7.89
N PHE A 79 -7.46 0.39 -6.66
CA PHE A 79 -8.40 0.49 -5.52
C PHE A 79 -8.85 1.92 -5.20
N LEU A 80 -8.31 2.94 -5.89
CA LEU A 80 -8.88 4.28 -5.94
C LEU A 80 -10.37 4.27 -6.34
N TYR A 81 -10.73 3.35 -7.21
CA TYR A 81 -12.08 3.19 -7.76
C TYR A 81 -12.91 2.13 -7.03
N LEU A 82 -12.51 1.77 -5.80
CA LEU A 82 -13.12 0.71 -5.00
C LEU A 82 -14.66 0.78 -4.96
N LYS A 83 -15.20 1.95 -4.65
CA LYS A 83 -16.65 2.14 -4.55
C LYS A 83 -17.34 1.99 -5.91
N GLU A 84 -16.82 2.64 -6.93
CA GLU A 84 -17.37 2.60 -8.30
C GLU A 84 -17.37 1.18 -8.86
N GLU A 85 -16.27 0.45 -8.71
CA GLU A 85 -16.14 -0.91 -9.21
C GLU A 85 -17.10 -1.90 -8.51
N LEU A 86 -17.34 -1.72 -7.22
CA LEU A 86 -18.31 -2.53 -6.48
C LEU A 86 -19.77 -2.16 -6.85
N GLU A 87 -20.07 -0.86 -6.96
CA GLU A 87 -21.39 -0.38 -7.38
C GLU A 87 -21.77 -0.88 -8.78
N ASN A 88 -20.84 -0.90 -9.74
CA ASN A 88 -21.02 -1.44 -11.08
C ASN A 88 -21.36 -2.94 -11.07
N ARG A 89 -21.02 -3.66 -10.00
CA ARG A 89 -21.33 -5.09 -9.77
C ARG A 89 -22.54 -5.31 -8.87
N GLY A 90 -23.26 -4.24 -8.55
CA GLY A 90 -24.44 -4.29 -7.67
C GLY A 90 -24.11 -4.52 -6.19
N ILE A 91 -22.86 -4.32 -5.78
CA ILE A 91 -22.42 -4.49 -4.39
C ILE A 91 -22.43 -3.12 -3.70
N ALA A 92 -23.41 -2.90 -2.85
CA ALA A 92 -23.56 -1.66 -2.10
C ALA A 92 -22.79 -1.66 -0.77
N LYS A 93 -22.59 -2.84 -0.16
CA LYS A 93 -21.93 -3.01 1.14
C LYS A 93 -21.13 -4.30 1.17
N VAL A 94 -20.10 -4.33 2.05
CA VAL A 94 -19.21 -5.47 2.26
C VAL A 94 -19.02 -5.76 3.74
N ASP A 95 -18.64 -6.99 4.09
CA ASP A 95 -18.40 -7.42 5.48
C ASP A 95 -16.94 -7.24 5.89
N GLY A 96 -16.02 -7.05 4.94
CA GLY A 96 -14.65 -6.71 5.27
C GLY A 96 -13.83 -6.25 4.08
N VAL A 97 -12.81 -5.44 4.39
CA VAL A 97 -11.85 -4.91 3.42
C VAL A 97 -10.43 -5.11 3.94
N LEU A 98 -9.55 -5.61 3.10
CA LEU A 98 -8.12 -5.80 3.40
C LEU A 98 -7.27 -4.92 2.50
N TYR A 99 -6.24 -4.32 3.10
CA TYR A 99 -5.14 -3.66 2.41
C TYR A 99 -3.81 -4.23 2.88
N ASP A 100 -2.98 -4.70 1.96
CA ASP A 100 -1.56 -5.01 2.15
C ASP A 100 -0.75 -4.05 1.29
N LEU A 101 -0.44 -2.86 1.85
CA LEU A 101 0.10 -1.73 1.07
C LEU A 101 1.56 -1.95 0.66
N GLY A 102 1.98 -1.19 -0.33
CA GLY A 102 3.35 -1.19 -0.83
C GLY A 102 3.53 -2.02 -2.08
N VAL A 103 4.71 -2.60 -2.25
CA VAL A 103 5.09 -3.36 -3.45
C VAL A 103 4.97 -4.85 -3.22
N SER A 104 4.50 -5.55 -4.23
CA SER A 104 4.47 -7.01 -4.22
C SER A 104 5.88 -7.60 -4.37
N SER A 105 6.07 -8.84 -3.91
CA SER A 105 7.36 -9.50 -4.09
C SER A 105 7.76 -9.68 -5.55
N PRO A 106 6.87 -10.07 -6.48
CA PRO A 106 7.21 -10.11 -7.89
C PRO A 106 7.73 -8.77 -8.43
N GLN A 107 7.17 -7.63 -7.98
CA GLN A 107 7.66 -6.31 -8.40
C GLN A 107 9.08 -6.02 -7.91
N LEU A 108 9.44 -6.45 -6.69
CA LEU A 108 10.78 -6.29 -6.14
C LEU A 108 11.79 -7.29 -6.72
N ASP A 109 11.34 -8.51 -7.01
CA ASP A 109 12.19 -9.63 -7.42
C ASP A 109 12.40 -9.70 -8.95
N THR A 110 11.64 -8.88 -9.72
CA THR A 110 11.81 -8.72 -11.17
C THR A 110 12.64 -7.46 -11.42
N PRO A 111 13.95 -7.57 -11.72
CA PRO A 111 14.83 -6.38 -11.83
C PRO A 111 14.32 -5.36 -12.84
N GLU A 112 13.79 -5.80 -13.97
CA GLU A 112 13.31 -4.97 -15.08
C GLU A 112 12.19 -4.01 -14.69
N ARG A 113 11.48 -4.29 -13.57
CA ARG A 113 10.45 -3.40 -13.01
C ARG A 113 11.03 -2.16 -12.31
N GLY A 114 12.34 -2.12 -12.04
CA GLY A 114 13.04 -0.96 -11.49
C GLY A 114 12.73 -0.57 -10.04
N PHE A 115 12.00 -1.40 -9.28
CA PHE A 115 11.67 -1.11 -7.87
C PHE A 115 12.84 -1.28 -6.91
N SER A 116 13.83 -2.10 -7.28
CA SER A 116 14.96 -2.44 -6.43
C SER A 116 16.18 -1.55 -6.72
N TYR A 117 16.82 -1.05 -5.68
CA TYR A 117 18.11 -0.36 -5.75
C TYR A 117 19.31 -1.31 -5.63
N HIS A 118 19.09 -2.62 -5.65
CA HIS A 118 20.13 -3.64 -5.56
C HIS A 118 20.55 -4.19 -6.93
N HIS A 119 19.74 -3.99 -7.95
CA HIS A 119 19.97 -4.45 -9.31
C HIS A 119 20.04 -3.25 -10.25
N ASP A 120 20.86 -3.36 -11.28
CA ASP A 120 20.88 -2.38 -12.36
C ASP A 120 19.75 -2.69 -13.35
N ALA A 121 18.84 -1.77 -13.53
CA ALA A 121 17.59 -1.96 -14.27
C ALA A 121 17.07 -0.62 -14.78
N PRO A 122 16.15 -0.60 -15.77
CA PRO A 122 15.48 0.63 -16.20
C PRO A 122 14.77 1.34 -15.04
N LEU A 123 14.73 2.66 -15.06
CA LEU A 123 13.97 3.48 -14.12
C LEU A 123 12.49 3.45 -14.47
N ASP A 124 11.77 2.38 -14.08
CA ASP A 124 10.34 2.23 -14.34
C ASP A 124 9.49 2.52 -13.10
N MET A 125 9.44 1.63 -12.13
CA MET A 125 8.68 1.69 -10.86
C MET A 125 7.15 1.81 -11.02
N ARG A 126 6.58 1.63 -12.21
CA ARG A 126 5.12 1.61 -12.39
C ARG A 126 4.53 0.31 -11.86
N MET A 127 3.51 0.39 -11.03
CA MET A 127 2.71 -0.77 -10.63
C MET A 127 1.80 -1.21 -11.78
N ASP A 128 1.16 -0.25 -12.45
CA ASP A 128 0.47 -0.45 -13.72
C ASP A 128 1.45 -0.18 -14.88
N ASN A 129 1.78 -1.22 -15.65
CA ASN A 129 2.72 -1.09 -16.78
C ASN A 129 2.18 -0.21 -17.92
N GLU A 130 0.88 0.07 -17.95
CA GLU A 130 0.22 0.92 -18.94
C GLU A 130 0.16 2.39 -18.52
N ALA A 131 0.56 2.73 -17.28
CA ALA A 131 0.59 4.12 -16.79
C ALA A 131 1.60 4.98 -17.57
N ASP A 132 1.26 6.25 -17.77
CA ASP A 132 2.06 7.18 -18.60
C ASP A 132 3.36 7.62 -17.93
N VAL A 133 3.39 7.73 -16.59
CA VAL A 133 4.51 8.30 -15.84
C VAL A 133 5.33 7.19 -15.18
N SER A 134 6.61 7.10 -15.54
CA SER A 134 7.58 6.19 -14.97
C SER A 134 8.56 6.92 -14.01
N ALA A 135 9.42 6.16 -13.33
CA ALA A 135 10.50 6.73 -12.54
C ALA A 135 11.49 7.52 -13.42
N TYR A 136 11.68 7.10 -14.68
CA TYR A 136 12.47 7.85 -15.66
C TYR A 136 11.90 9.25 -15.87
N ASP A 137 10.58 9.38 -16.04
CA ASP A 137 9.91 10.66 -16.25
C ASP A 137 10.04 11.56 -15.03
N VAL A 138 9.83 11.01 -13.84
CA VAL A 138 9.99 11.76 -12.58
C VAL A 138 11.43 12.29 -12.45
N ILE A 139 12.43 11.45 -12.65
CA ILE A 139 13.84 11.82 -12.45
C ILE A 139 14.34 12.77 -13.53
N ASN A 140 13.95 12.57 -14.79
CA ASN A 140 14.51 13.34 -15.91
C ASN A 140 13.69 14.59 -16.27
N HIS A 141 12.37 14.61 -16.01
CA HIS A 141 11.51 15.68 -16.52
C HIS A 141 10.89 16.57 -15.45
N TRP A 142 10.77 16.10 -14.18
CA TRP A 142 10.17 16.94 -13.15
C TRP A 142 11.08 18.10 -12.74
N ALA A 143 10.49 19.22 -12.33
CA ALA A 143 11.24 20.37 -11.85
C ALA A 143 12.04 20.04 -10.58
N TRP A 144 13.14 20.75 -10.37
CA TRP A 144 13.99 20.58 -9.19
C TRP A 144 13.20 20.69 -7.88
N GLU A 145 12.30 21.66 -7.80
CA GLU A 145 11.45 21.91 -6.64
C GLU A 145 10.52 20.71 -6.34
N ASP A 146 10.02 20.06 -7.38
CA ASP A 146 9.18 18.89 -7.25
C ASP A 146 9.97 17.67 -6.76
N LEU A 147 11.18 17.46 -7.28
CA LEU A 147 12.08 16.43 -6.78
C LEU A 147 12.43 16.66 -5.31
N VAL A 148 12.77 17.88 -4.91
CA VAL A 148 13.02 18.21 -3.50
C VAL A 148 11.80 17.92 -2.65
N ARG A 149 10.61 18.30 -3.13
CA ARG A 149 9.35 18.10 -2.43
C ARG A 149 9.05 16.62 -2.17
N ILE A 150 9.17 15.75 -3.20
CA ILE A 150 8.90 14.32 -3.02
C ILE A 150 9.96 13.66 -2.16
N PHE A 151 11.26 13.95 -2.35
CA PHE A 151 12.31 13.37 -1.53
C PHE A 151 12.16 13.73 -0.05
N PHE A 152 11.76 14.97 0.24
CA PHE A 152 11.52 15.42 1.60
C PHE A 152 10.22 14.83 2.19
N ARG A 153 9.10 14.91 1.46
CA ARG A 153 7.78 14.52 1.98
C ARG A 153 7.56 13.00 1.95
N TYR A 154 7.94 12.32 0.86
CA TYR A 154 7.69 10.90 0.66
C TYR A 154 8.87 10.03 1.08
N GLY A 155 10.08 10.54 0.98
CA GLY A 155 11.29 9.85 1.42
C GLY A 155 11.70 10.16 2.86
N GLU A 156 11.19 11.25 3.44
CA GLU A 156 11.68 11.81 4.70
C GLU A 156 13.22 11.98 4.66
N GLU A 157 13.75 12.36 3.45
CA GLU A 157 15.17 12.44 3.16
C GLU A 157 15.74 13.82 3.53
N LYS A 158 16.73 13.84 4.40
CA LYS A 158 17.35 15.10 4.89
C LYS A 158 18.20 15.80 3.82
N PHE A 159 18.76 15.05 2.88
CA PHE A 159 19.63 15.54 1.83
C PHE A 159 18.88 15.80 0.51
N SER A 160 17.56 16.01 0.56
CA SER A 160 16.68 16.18 -0.60
C SER A 160 17.21 17.21 -1.60
N LYS A 161 17.66 18.38 -1.11
CA LYS A 161 18.16 19.46 -1.97
C LYS A 161 19.46 19.09 -2.67
N GLN A 162 20.38 18.44 -1.95
CA GLN A 162 21.68 18.02 -2.50
C GLN A 162 21.50 16.94 -3.55
N ILE A 163 20.62 15.95 -3.27
CA ILE A 163 20.31 14.87 -4.21
C ILE A 163 19.64 15.42 -5.47
N ALA A 164 18.62 16.27 -5.32
CA ALA A 164 17.95 16.89 -6.47
C ALA A 164 18.90 17.73 -7.34
N ARG A 165 19.86 18.48 -6.74
CA ARG A 165 20.89 19.22 -7.50
C ARG A 165 21.81 18.30 -8.28
N LYS A 166 22.20 17.16 -7.69
CA LYS A 166 23.05 16.17 -8.39
C LYS A 166 22.32 15.55 -9.57
N ILE A 167 21.05 15.21 -9.39
CA ILE A 167 20.19 14.70 -10.46
C ILE A 167 20.05 15.75 -11.58
N GLU A 168 19.73 16.99 -11.24
CA GLU A 168 19.58 18.08 -12.21
C GLU A 168 20.87 18.32 -13.03
N ALA A 169 22.01 18.34 -12.37
CA ALA A 169 23.31 18.51 -13.05
C ALA A 169 23.65 17.33 -13.96
N ALA A 170 23.35 16.08 -13.52
CA ALA A 170 23.63 14.87 -14.28
C ALA A 170 22.74 14.77 -15.53
N ARG A 171 21.41 14.97 -15.38
CA ARG A 171 20.46 14.89 -16.50
C ARG A 171 20.61 15.97 -17.54
N ALA A 172 21.24 17.11 -17.19
CA ALA A 172 21.60 18.16 -18.15
C ALA A 172 22.69 17.72 -19.14
N LEU A 173 23.49 16.73 -18.79
CA LEU A 173 24.56 16.16 -19.63
C LEU A 173 24.07 14.93 -20.40
N LYS A 174 23.40 14.03 -19.71
CA LYS A 174 22.85 12.77 -20.24
C LYS A 174 21.66 12.35 -19.41
N PRO A 175 20.55 11.88 -20.00
CA PRO A 175 19.44 11.29 -19.24
C PRO A 175 19.91 10.18 -18.29
N ILE A 176 19.30 10.11 -17.12
CA ILE A 176 19.53 9.06 -16.12
C ILE A 176 18.58 7.91 -16.48
N GLU A 177 19.14 6.78 -16.94
CA GLU A 177 18.35 5.70 -17.52
C GLU A 177 18.14 4.53 -16.57
N THR A 178 19.09 4.30 -15.64
CA THR A 178 19.07 3.12 -14.83
C THR A 178 19.04 3.40 -13.32
N THR A 179 18.60 2.40 -12.59
CA THR A 179 18.59 2.40 -11.12
C THR A 179 20.00 2.55 -10.55
N ALA A 180 21.02 1.92 -11.16
CA ALA A 180 22.39 2.04 -10.70
C ALA A 180 22.93 3.47 -10.89
N GLU A 181 22.68 4.12 -12.03
CA GLU A 181 23.05 5.52 -12.24
C GLU A 181 22.43 6.43 -11.17
N LEU A 182 21.14 6.24 -10.85
CA LEU A 182 20.47 6.99 -9.81
C LEU A 182 21.07 6.71 -8.42
N VAL A 183 21.36 5.45 -8.09
CA VAL A 183 21.99 5.06 -6.81
C VAL A 183 23.33 5.76 -6.61
N GLU A 184 24.19 5.81 -7.64
CA GLU A 184 25.50 6.48 -7.53
C GLU A 184 25.34 7.99 -7.32
N LEU A 185 24.43 8.67 -8.02
CA LEU A 185 24.14 10.09 -7.79
C LEU A 185 23.66 10.38 -6.36
N ILE A 186 22.81 9.49 -5.80
CA ILE A 186 22.35 9.60 -4.42
C ILE A 186 23.52 9.44 -3.44
N LYS A 187 24.38 8.44 -3.65
CA LYS A 187 25.55 8.20 -2.81
C LYS A 187 26.51 9.41 -2.86
N ASP A 188 26.73 9.99 -4.02
CA ASP A 188 27.59 11.15 -4.19
C ASP A 188 27.05 12.42 -3.52
N ALA A 189 25.73 12.54 -3.45
CA ALA A 189 25.07 13.69 -2.82
C ALA A 189 25.07 13.63 -1.29
N ILE A 190 25.12 12.40 -0.71
CA ILE A 190 25.05 12.20 0.74
C ILE A 190 26.47 12.13 1.33
N PRO A 191 26.82 12.94 2.35
CA PRO A 191 28.11 12.88 3.00
C PRO A 191 28.46 11.50 3.54
N ALA A 192 29.72 11.06 3.39
CA ALA A 192 30.18 9.73 3.78
C ALA A 192 29.85 9.32 5.23
N PRO A 193 29.94 10.21 6.26
CA PRO A 193 29.54 9.86 7.63
C PRO A 193 28.03 9.57 7.76
N ALA A 194 27.17 10.23 6.95
CA ALA A 194 25.73 10.00 6.97
C ALA A 194 25.34 8.67 6.28
N ARG A 195 26.07 8.29 5.21
CA ARG A 195 25.87 7.00 4.51
C ARG A 195 26.17 5.77 5.37
N ARG A 196 27.03 5.92 6.38
CA ARG A 196 27.42 4.83 7.30
C ARG A 196 26.40 4.60 8.41
N LYS A 197 25.48 5.55 8.62
CA LYS A 197 24.45 5.49 9.66
C LYS A 197 23.09 5.19 9.00
N GLY A 198 22.50 4.05 9.30
CA GLY A 198 21.17 3.66 8.79
C GLY A 198 21.25 2.59 7.70
N GLY A 199 20.14 2.42 6.96
CA GLY A 199 20.06 1.48 5.84
C GLY A 199 20.73 2.00 4.56
N HIS A 200 20.44 1.33 3.44
CA HIS A 200 20.96 1.73 2.13
C HIS A 200 20.59 3.19 1.78
N PRO A 201 21.55 4.04 1.35
CA PRO A 201 21.33 5.48 1.15
C PRO A 201 20.24 5.78 0.10
N ALA A 202 20.06 4.92 -0.90
CA ALA A 202 19.03 5.11 -1.92
C ALA A 202 17.60 4.74 -1.44
N LYS A 203 17.44 4.01 -0.33
CA LYS A 203 16.12 3.49 0.13
C LYS A 203 15.04 4.56 0.16
N ARG A 204 15.35 5.72 0.74
CA ARG A 204 14.38 6.81 0.92
C ARG A 204 13.99 7.49 -0.39
N VAL A 205 14.96 7.68 -1.28
CA VAL A 205 14.72 8.30 -2.58
C VAL A 205 13.91 7.36 -3.48
N PHE A 206 14.25 6.06 -3.51
CA PHE A 206 13.48 5.05 -4.23
C PHE A 206 12.04 4.96 -3.73
N GLN A 207 11.82 4.96 -2.42
CA GLN A 207 10.48 5.06 -1.84
C GLN A 207 9.76 6.32 -2.31
N ALA A 208 10.42 7.47 -2.30
CA ALA A 208 9.82 8.73 -2.71
C ALA A 208 9.42 8.77 -4.19
N VAL A 209 10.29 8.27 -5.06
CA VAL A 209 10.01 8.17 -6.50
C VAL A 209 8.85 7.19 -6.75
N ARG A 210 8.88 6.01 -6.13
CA ARG A 210 7.82 5.00 -6.24
C ARG A 210 6.46 5.56 -5.83
N ILE A 211 6.39 6.22 -4.67
CA ILE A 211 5.16 6.86 -4.19
C ILE A 211 4.68 7.93 -5.19
N ALA A 212 5.59 8.70 -5.77
CA ALA A 212 5.24 9.75 -6.73
C ALA A 212 4.75 9.18 -8.07
N VAL A 213 5.39 8.12 -8.58
CA VAL A 213 5.00 7.43 -9.82
C VAL A 213 3.59 6.86 -9.72
N ASN A 214 3.26 6.24 -8.58
CA ASN A 214 2.02 5.49 -8.40
C ASN A 214 0.94 6.25 -7.61
N ASP A 215 1.20 7.49 -7.19
CA ASP A 215 0.32 8.33 -6.34
C ASP A 215 -0.20 7.59 -5.08
N GLU A 216 0.63 6.69 -4.52
CA GLU A 216 0.24 5.68 -3.52
C GLU A 216 -0.50 6.27 -2.32
N LEU A 217 -0.03 7.42 -1.80
CA LEU A 217 -0.59 8.02 -0.58
C LEU A 217 -1.96 8.64 -0.83
N ALA A 218 -2.14 9.39 -1.93
CA ALA A 218 -3.43 10.00 -2.25
C ALA A 218 -4.47 8.96 -2.66
N VAL A 219 -4.05 7.94 -3.38
CA VAL A 219 -4.89 6.78 -3.73
C VAL A 219 -5.36 6.08 -2.46
N PHE A 220 -4.46 5.76 -1.53
CA PHE A 220 -4.83 5.11 -0.27
C PHE A 220 -5.72 5.98 0.60
N GLU A 221 -5.43 7.27 0.75
CA GLU A 221 -6.25 8.19 1.55
C GLU A 221 -7.71 8.29 1.05
N LYS A 222 -7.90 8.31 -0.27
CA LYS A 222 -9.25 8.30 -0.87
C LYS A 222 -9.93 6.95 -0.68
N SER A 223 -9.22 5.86 -0.95
CA SER A 223 -9.76 4.51 -0.89
C SER A 223 -10.17 4.09 0.52
N ILE A 224 -9.38 4.39 1.55
CA ILE A 224 -9.71 3.99 2.93
C ILE A 224 -11.00 4.64 3.42
N ASN A 225 -11.30 5.87 2.99
CA ASN A 225 -12.57 6.51 3.31
C ASN A 225 -13.73 5.82 2.59
N GLN A 226 -13.58 5.43 1.32
CA GLN A 226 -14.58 4.64 0.61
C GLN A 226 -14.81 3.29 1.30
N ALA A 227 -13.73 2.60 1.72
CA ALA A 227 -13.83 1.32 2.43
C ALA A 227 -14.63 1.43 3.73
N ILE A 228 -14.38 2.49 4.54
CA ILE A 228 -15.14 2.74 5.77
C ILE A 228 -16.63 2.95 5.50
N ASP A 229 -16.96 3.65 4.40
CA ASP A 229 -18.36 3.88 4.01
C ASP A 229 -19.04 2.61 3.50
N LEU A 230 -18.32 1.73 2.83
CA LEU A 230 -18.83 0.48 2.26
C LEU A 230 -19.06 -0.64 3.30
N LEU A 231 -18.48 -0.55 4.49
CA LEU A 231 -18.66 -1.58 5.51
C LEU A 231 -20.12 -1.70 5.99
N ASN A 232 -20.57 -2.95 6.09
CA ASN A 232 -21.76 -3.32 6.88
C ASN A 232 -21.50 -3.08 8.39
N PRO A 233 -22.54 -2.90 9.23
CA PRO A 233 -22.40 -2.98 10.67
C PRO A 233 -21.69 -4.27 11.10
N ALA A 234 -20.75 -4.17 12.03
CA ALA A 234 -19.84 -5.24 12.45
C ALA A 234 -18.88 -5.75 11.36
N GLY A 235 -18.85 -5.13 10.17
CA GLY A 235 -17.83 -5.36 9.15
C GLY A 235 -16.49 -4.78 9.57
N ARG A 236 -15.39 -5.35 9.11
CA ARG A 236 -14.04 -4.97 9.54
C ARG A 236 -13.13 -4.57 8.39
N ILE A 237 -12.22 -3.68 8.71
CA ILE A 237 -11.15 -3.27 7.83
C ILE A 237 -9.80 -3.60 8.46
N SER A 238 -8.96 -4.34 7.73
CA SER A 238 -7.59 -4.70 8.10
C SER A 238 -6.61 -4.02 7.17
N VAL A 239 -5.65 -3.26 7.71
CA VAL A 239 -4.68 -2.48 6.93
C VAL A 239 -3.28 -2.79 7.40
N ILE A 240 -2.45 -3.35 6.50
CA ILE A 240 -1.02 -3.53 6.69
C ILE A 240 -0.30 -2.37 6.00
N THR A 241 0.59 -1.70 6.72
CA THR A 241 1.41 -0.58 6.25
C THR A 241 2.89 -0.88 6.45
N PHE A 242 3.78 -0.40 5.57
CA PHE A 242 5.21 -0.67 5.61
C PHE A 242 6.08 0.56 5.88
N HIS A 243 5.50 1.75 5.88
CA HIS A 243 6.21 2.97 6.25
C HIS A 243 5.32 3.96 7.00
N SER A 244 6.00 4.98 7.60
CA SER A 244 5.39 5.96 8.50
C SER A 244 4.24 6.77 7.87
N LEU A 245 4.31 7.05 6.56
CA LEU A 245 3.32 7.87 5.86
C LEU A 245 2.01 7.13 5.68
N GLU A 246 2.05 5.87 5.26
CA GLU A 246 0.88 4.99 5.17
C GLU A 246 0.22 4.81 6.55
N ASP A 247 1.03 4.48 7.57
CA ASP A 247 0.54 4.30 8.94
C ASP A 247 -0.13 5.57 9.49
N ARG A 248 0.39 6.75 9.12
CA ARG A 248 -0.18 8.06 9.49
C ARG A 248 -1.54 8.27 8.86
N ILE A 249 -1.71 7.96 7.57
CA ILE A 249 -3.00 8.07 6.86
C ILE A 249 -4.02 7.11 7.47
N CYS A 250 -3.67 5.84 7.63
CA CYS A 250 -4.55 4.84 8.24
C CYS A 250 -5.00 5.27 9.65
N LYS A 251 -4.04 5.66 10.49
CA LYS A 251 -4.32 6.14 11.85
C LYS A 251 -5.23 7.38 11.85
N ALA A 252 -5.00 8.32 10.95
CA ALA A 252 -5.81 9.54 10.85
C ALA A 252 -7.25 9.24 10.43
N ALA A 253 -7.44 8.37 9.41
CA ALA A 253 -8.77 7.95 8.94
C ALA A 253 -9.53 7.20 10.04
N PHE A 254 -8.90 6.23 10.69
CA PHE A 254 -9.53 5.48 11.77
C PHE A 254 -9.85 6.35 12.98
N LYS A 255 -8.96 7.27 13.35
CA LYS A 255 -9.19 8.21 14.43
C LYS A 255 -10.40 9.10 14.14
N LYS A 256 -10.42 9.71 12.95
CA LYS A 256 -11.54 10.59 12.52
C LYS A 256 -12.88 9.86 12.58
N ALA A 257 -12.92 8.59 12.21
CA ALA A 257 -14.14 7.78 12.18
C ALA A 257 -14.52 7.17 13.54
N SER A 258 -13.59 7.10 14.50
CA SER A 258 -13.80 6.48 15.82
C SER A 258 -13.95 7.46 16.98
N GLU A 259 -13.75 8.75 16.75
CA GLU A 259 -13.86 9.77 17.80
C GLU A 259 -15.01 10.73 17.52
N THR A 260 -15.72 11.12 18.57
CA THR A 260 -16.65 12.24 18.50
C THR A 260 -15.86 13.54 18.42
N PRO A 261 -16.12 14.45 17.48
CA PRO A 261 -15.47 15.76 17.45
C PRO A 261 -15.77 16.55 18.72
N ASN A 262 -14.90 17.50 19.05
CA ASN A 262 -15.14 18.41 20.17
C ASN A 262 -16.40 19.25 19.91
N LEU A 263 -17.49 18.87 20.54
CA LEU A 263 -18.77 19.62 20.48
C LEU A 263 -18.79 20.71 21.53
N PRO A 264 -19.54 21.81 21.30
CA PRO A 264 -19.74 22.84 22.32
C PRO A 264 -20.27 22.23 23.62
N PRO A 265 -19.80 22.69 24.79
CA PRO A 265 -20.31 22.22 26.07
C PRO A 265 -21.79 22.53 26.19
N GLY A 266 -22.60 21.57 26.68
CA GLY A 266 -24.02 21.77 26.96
C GLY A 266 -24.99 21.22 25.90
N LEU A 267 -24.52 20.52 24.87
CA LEU A 267 -25.40 19.78 23.96
C LEU A 267 -26.00 18.55 24.70
N PRO A 268 -27.34 18.49 24.89
CA PRO A 268 -27.98 17.40 25.65
C PRO A 268 -27.94 16.04 24.88
N ILE A 269 -27.78 16.10 23.55
CA ILE A 269 -27.74 14.90 22.68
C ILE A 269 -26.66 15.15 21.62
N ILE A 270 -25.81 14.17 21.39
CA ILE A 270 -24.85 14.16 20.28
C ILE A 270 -25.64 13.86 19.00
N PRO A 271 -25.69 14.78 18.01
CA PRO A 271 -26.31 14.48 16.72
C PRO A 271 -25.68 13.26 16.07
N ASP A 272 -26.47 12.49 15.32
CA ASP A 272 -26.03 11.22 14.72
C ASP A 272 -24.82 11.38 13.78
N GLU A 273 -24.72 12.51 13.10
CA GLU A 273 -23.59 12.86 12.21
C GLU A 273 -22.23 12.99 12.93
N TYR A 274 -22.25 13.17 14.26
CA TYR A 274 -21.03 13.28 15.08
C TYR A 274 -20.75 12.02 15.91
N LYS A 275 -21.59 11.00 15.80
CA LYS A 275 -21.35 9.72 16.49
C LYS A 275 -20.19 8.96 15.81
N PRO A 276 -19.35 8.28 16.60
CA PRO A 276 -18.36 7.38 16.03
C PRO A 276 -19.02 6.34 15.13
N ILE A 277 -18.43 6.10 13.98
CA ILE A 277 -18.88 5.08 13.02
C ILE A 277 -17.96 3.86 12.98
N LEU A 278 -16.77 3.96 13.61
CA LEU A 278 -15.82 2.88 13.78
C LEU A 278 -15.46 2.67 15.24
N LYS A 279 -15.13 1.43 15.56
CA LYS A 279 -14.47 1.02 16.80
C LYS A 279 -13.10 0.45 16.46
N LEU A 280 -12.05 0.96 17.12
CA LEU A 280 -10.70 0.39 16.98
C LEU A 280 -10.65 -0.95 17.70
N ILE A 281 -10.28 -2.01 16.98
CA ILE A 281 -10.08 -3.34 17.57
C ILE A 281 -8.80 -3.36 18.41
N SER A 282 -7.77 -2.65 17.95
CA SER A 282 -6.54 -2.45 18.71
C SER A 282 -6.11 -0.99 18.64
N ARG A 283 -5.80 -0.37 19.79
CA ARG A 283 -5.26 1.00 19.85
C ARG A 283 -3.83 1.08 19.32
N LYS A 284 -3.03 0.01 19.55
CA LYS A 284 -1.67 -0.12 19.03
C LYS A 284 -1.71 -0.99 17.78
N PRO A 285 -0.81 -0.76 16.82
CA PRO A 285 -0.69 -1.67 15.68
C PRO A 285 -0.24 -3.04 16.16
N ILE A 286 -0.71 -4.09 15.48
CA ILE A 286 -0.18 -5.45 15.60
C ILE A 286 1.10 -5.49 14.77
N LEU A 287 2.15 -6.03 15.34
CA LEU A 287 3.47 -6.17 14.71
C LEU A 287 3.72 -7.65 14.38
N PRO A 288 4.55 -7.93 13.36
CA PRO A 288 4.98 -9.30 13.07
C PRO A 288 5.64 -9.95 14.28
N SER A 289 5.46 -11.25 14.43
CA SER A 289 6.12 -12.05 15.46
C SER A 289 7.65 -12.12 15.24
N GLU A 290 8.40 -12.48 16.28
CA GLU A 290 9.84 -12.69 16.16
C GLU A 290 10.16 -13.79 15.14
N GLU A 291 9.36 -14.86 15.14
CA GLU A 291 9.48 -15.97 14.18
C GLU A 291 9.28 -15.49 12.72
N GLU A 292 8.26 -14.66 12.47
CA GLU A 292 8.04 -14.08 11.14
C GLU A 292 9.20 -13.16 10.73
N LEU A 293 9.73 -12.36 11.66
CA LEU A 293 10.86 -11.46 11.39
C LEU A 293 12.16 -12.21 11.05
N GLU A 294 12.37 -13.39 11.62
CA GLU A 294 13.50 -14.25 11.27
C GLU A 294 13.38 -14.85 9.87
N GLN A 295 12.16 -15.23 9.47
CA GLN A 295 11.89 -15.90 8.19
C GLN A 295 11.65 -14.90 7.05
N ASN A 296 11.14 -13.68 7.35
CA ASN A 296 10.73 -12.70 6.37
C ASN A 296 11.23 -11.28 6.68
N ASN A 297 12.36 -10.90 6.12
CA ASN A 297 12.93 -9.56 6.28
C ASN A 297 12.00 -8.43 5.82
N ARG A 298 11.02 -8.70 4.93
CA ARG A 298 10.05 -7.73 4.41
C ARG A 298 9.04 -7.34 5.49
N ALA A 299 8.81 -8.19 6.48
CA ALA A 299 7.90 -7.93 7.59
C ALA A 299 8.41 -6.88 8.59
N ARG A 300 9.71 -6.53 8.58
CA ARG A 300 10.35 -5.67 9.59
C ARG A 300 9.66 -4.34 9.86
N SER A 301 9.08 -3.74 8.84
CA SER A 301 8.44 -2.42 8.96
C SER A 301 6.91 -2.51 9.01
N ALA A 302 6.37 -3.73 8.92
CA ALA A 302 4.93 -3.96 8.82
C ALA A 302 4.21 -3.59 10.12
N LYS A 303 3.02 -2.97 9.95
CA LYS A 303 2.11 -2.64 11.03
C LYS A 303 0.69 -2.90 10.58
N LEU A 304 -0.02 -3.76 11.29
CA LEU A 304 -1.42 -4.05 11.02
C LEU A 304 -2.31 -3.22 11.95
N ARG A 305 -3.30 -2.55 11.38
CA ARG A 305 -4.39 -1.88 12.11
C ARG A 305 -5.73 -2.45 11.70
N ILE A 306 -6.62 -2.60 12.68
CA ILE A 306 -7.95 -3.19 12.49
C ILE A 306 -8.99 -2.29 13.12
N ALA A 307 -10.07 -2.03 12.38
CA ALA A 307 -11.25 -1.32 12.88
C ALA A 307 -12.53 -2.05 12.46
N GLU A 308 -13.59 -1.87 13.25
CA GLU A 308 -14.90 -2.48 13.06
C GLU A 308 -15.95 -1.38 12.90
N LYS A 309 -16.88 -1.55 11.97
CA LYS A 309 -18.05 -0.67 11.78
C LYS A 309 -19.03 -0.85 12.92
N LEU A 310 -19.48 0.27 13.50
CA LEU A 310 -20.52 0.32 14.55
C LEU A 310 -21.92 0.19 13.97
#